data_6d179601f58249d38df5347bc69c5017
#
_entry.id   6d179601f58249d38df5347bc69c5017
#
_cell.length_a   1.000
_cell.length_b   1.000
_cell.length_c   1.000
_cell.angle_alpha   90.00
_cell.angle_beta   90.00
_cell.angle_gamma   90.00
#
_symmetry.space_group_name_H-M   'P 1'
#
loop_
_entity.id
_entity.type
_entity.pdbx_description
1 polymer ?
#
loop_
_entity_poly.entity_id
_entity_poly.type
_entity_poly.pdbx_seq_one_letter_code
_entity_poly.pdbx_strand_id
1 'polypeptide(L)'
;MTNLVPVNDMKSMAQAIVKSGFYGFKSEDQVMAIMAVAQAENKHPATVVQEYDIIQGRPALKSQAILARFQLAGGKVEYGAYTDDKVEMTFSHPAGGTLTLAWTLKQAHDIGLAKKDNWKNYPRAMLAARVISEGVRRVYPACILGHYAVEEVMDFDKSYKEPVQIAHMELAEEIEEDHTGKLPLYIPDGSGDRKVHMWVEEDRWPDAYMELTERISDSKKLTDDEKTDRLKQLSSVNKDIMEKM
;
A
#
# COMPACT_ATOMS: atom_id res chain seq x y z
N MET A 1 15.19 -17.71 14.99
CA MET A 1 14.81 -18.07 13.61
C MET A 1 13.50 -17.38 13.36
N THR A 2 13.48 -16.35 12.52
CA THR A 2 12.27 -15.67 12.10
C THR A 2 11.48 -16.62 11.21
N ASN A 3 10.33 -17.09 11.69
CA ASN A 3 9.41 -17.85 10.84
C ASN A 3 8.79 -16.86 9.85
N LEU A 4 9.35 -16.78 8.66
CA LEU A 4 8.75 -16.03 7.56
C LEU A 4 7.40 -16.65 7.24
N VAL A 5 6.36 -15.85 7.22
CA VAL A 5 5.03 -16.28 6.80
C VAL A 5 5.03 -16.34 5.27
N PRO A 6 4.65 -17.48 4.66
CA PRO A 6 4.57 -17.59 3.21
C PRO A 6 3.64 -16.56 2.59
N VAL A 7 3.94 -16.11 1.37
CA VAL A 7 3.16 -15.08 0.66
C VAL A 7 1.70 -15.50 0.49
N ASN A 8 1.43 -16.78 0.19
CA ASN A 8 0.06 -17.30 0.07
C ASN A 8 -0.72 -17.20 1.37
N ASP A 9 -0.08 -17.43 2.52
CA ASP A 9 -0.72 -17.31 3.82
C ASP A 9 -0.98 -15.85 4.16
N MET A 10 -0.04 -14.94 3.84
CA MET A 10 -0.26 -13.50 3.96
C MET A 10 -1.43 -13.03 3.08
N LYS A 11 -1.54 -13.54 1.84
CA LYS A 11 -2.66 -13.22 0.95
C LYS A 11 -4.00 -13.67 1.54
N SER A 12 -4.06 -14.89 2.07
CA SER A 12 -5.27 -15.41 2.74
C SER A 12 -5.65 -14.57 3.96
N MET A 13 -4.65 -14.14 4.76
CA MET A 13 -4.87 -13.23 5.89
C MET A 13 -5.37 -11.86 5.43
N ALA A 14 -4.77 -11.27 4.38
CA ALA A 14 -5.18 -9.97 3.84
C ALA A 14 -6.64 -10.01 3.34
N GLN A 15 -7.03 -11.08 2.65
CA GLN A 15 -8.40 -11.30 2.21
C GLN A 15 -9.36 -11.39 3.39
N ALA A 16 -9.02 -12.15 4.43
CA ALA A 16 -9.84 -12.26 5.63
C ALA A 16 -10.00 -10.91 6.35
N ILE A 17 -8.92 -10.12 6.46
CA ILE A 17 -8.92 -8.78 7.07
C ILE A 17 -9.85 -7.84 6.31
N VAL A 18 -9.72 -7.76 4.98
CA VAL A 18 -10.55 -6.88 4.15
C VAL A 18 -12.00 -7.34 4.16
N LYS A 19 -12.24 -8.65 3.98
CA LYS A 19 -13.59 -9.23 3.94
C LYS A 19 -14.35 -9.07 5.26
N SER A 20 -13.64 -9.10 6.39
CA SER A 20 -14.26 -8.92 7.71
C SER A 20 -14.83 -7.50 7.91
N GLY A 21 -14.29 -6.49 7.23
CA GLY A 21 -14.61 -5.08 7.44
C GLY A 21 -14.22 -4.54 8.82
N PHE A 22 -13.70 -5.39 9.72
CA PHE A 22 -13.48 -5.08 11.14
C PHE A 22 -12.45 -3.98 11.38
N TYR A 23 -11.41 -3.95 10.53
CA TYR A 23 -10.29 -3.00 10.66
C TYR A 23 -10.40 -1.80 9.70
N GLY A 24 -11.46 -1.71 8.90
CA GLY A 24 -11.67 -0.61 7.95
C GLY A 24 -10.78 -0.61 6.70
N PHE A 25 -9.94 -1.62 6.50
CA PHE A 25 -9.15 -1.79 5.28
C PHE A 25 -10.05 -2.16 4.10
N LYS A 26 -9.76 -1.58 2.92
CA LYS A 26 -10.58 -1.74 1.71
C LYS A 26 -9.85 -2.44 0.55
N SER A 27 -8.53 -2.57 0.63
CA SER A 27 -7.70 -3.16 -0.42
C SER A 27 -6.81 -4.24 0.14
N GLU A 28 -6.88 -5.43 -0.44
CA GLU A 28 -6.02 -6.57 -0.11
C GLU A 28 -4.55 -6.25 -0.39
N ASP A 29 -4.25 -5.58 -1.51
CA ASP A 29 -2.89 -5.22 -1.92
C ASP A 29 -2.25 -4.25 -0.92
N GLN A 30 -3.02 -3.27 -0.41
CA GLN A 30 -2.54 -2.35 0.62
C GLN A 30 -2.23 -3.08 1.93
N VAL A 31 -3.08 -4.02 2.34
CA VAL A 31 -2.83 -4.86 3.52
C VAL A 31 -1.60 -5.73 3.30
N MET A 32 -1.46 -6.35 2.14
CA MET A 32 -0.27 -7.14 1.77
C MET A 32 1.01 -6.31 1.84
N ALA A 33 0.99 -5.09 1.30
CA ALA A 33 2.16 -4.21 1.32
C ALA A 33 2.63 -3.88 2.75
N ILE A 34 1.71 -3.53 3.66
CA ILE A 34 2.09 -3.28 5.06
C ILE A 34 2.43 -4.55 5.82
N MET A 35 1.89 -5.72 5.46
CA MET A 35 2.30 -7.02 6.00
C MET A 35 3.76 -7.33 5.64
N ALA A 36 4.17 -7.04 4.39
CA ALA A 36 5.56 -7.22 3.96
C ALA A 36 6.52 -6.32 4.77
N VAL A 37 6.11 -5.06 5.04
CA VAL A 37 6.89 -4.17 5.93
C VAL A 37 7.03 -4.77 7.33
N ALA A 38 5.95 -5.27 7.93
CA ALA A 38 6.01 -5.89 9.26
C ALA A 38 6.94 -7.11 9.28
N GLN A 39 6.88 -7.94 8.23
CA GLN A 39 7.77 -9.10 8.11
C GLN A 39 9.24 -8.69 7.99
N ALA A 40 9.55 -7.64 7.22
CA ALA A 40 10.89 -7.07 7.14
C ALA A 40 11.38 -6.51 8.50
N GLU A 41 10.47 -6.01 9.32
CA GLU A 41 10.73 -5.59 10.70
C GLU A 41 10.81 -6.76 11.70
N ASN A 42 10.79 -8.01 11.26
CA ASN A 42 10.73 -9.21 12.09
C ASN A 42 9.48 -9.30 12.98
N LYS A 43 8.39 -8.70 12.55
CA LYS A 43 7.07 -8.80 13.20
C LYS A 43 6.18 -9.78 12.46
N HIS A 44 5.22 -10.36 13.16
CA HIS A 44 4.23 -11.18 12.50
C HIS A 44 3.30 -10.31 11.61
N PRO A 45 3.09 -10.65 10.34
CA PRO A 45 2.29 -9.83 9.40
C PRO A 45 0.89 -9.44 9.91
N ALA A 46 0.24 -10.29 10.70
CA ALA A 46 -1.08 -9.99 11.27
C ALA A 46 -1.11 -8.81 12.26
N THR A 47 0.04 -8.35 12.76
CA THR A 47 0.08 -7.22 13.71
C THR A 47 -0.19 -5.86 13.07
N VAL A 48 -0.06 -5.75 11.74
CA VAL A 48 -0.19 -4.49 11.00
C VAL A 48 -1.54 -3.81 11.19
N VAL A 49 -2.61 -4.56 11.32
CA VAL A 49 -3.96 -4.04 11.52
C VAL A 49 -4.13 -3.27 12.83
N GLN A 50 -3.27 -3.51 13.80
CA GLN A 50 -3.26 -2.81 15.09
C GLN A 50 -2.39 -1.56 15.04
N GLU A 51 -1.32 -1.57 14.26
CA GLU A 51 -0.33 -0.51 14.21
C GLU A 51 -0.61 0.54 13.14
N TYR A 52 -1.18 0.14 12.00
CA TYR A 52 -1.35 0.99 10.82
C TYR A 52 -2.80 1.30 10.51
N ASP A 53 -2.99 2.47 9.88
CA ASP A 53 -4.18 2.84 9.11
C ASP A 53 -3.74 3.26 7.69
N ILE A 54 -4.66 3.16 6.72
CA ILE A 54 -4.43 3.67 5.36
C ILE A 54 -5.17 4.99 5.22
N ILE A 55 -4.43 6.09 5.19
CA ILE A 55 -4.96 7.44 5.07
C ILE A 55 -4.60 8.01 3.70
N GLN A 56 -5.59 8.31 2.88
CA GLN A 56 -5.39 8.83 1.52
C GLN A 56 -4.48 7.94 0.65
N GLY A 57 -4.57 6.60 0.81
CA GLY A 57 -3.75 5.64 0.10
C GLY A 57 -2.34 5.44 0.66
N ARG A 58 -1.98 6.13 1.75
CA ARG A 58 -0.66 6.03 2.39
C ARG A 58 -0.76 5.25 3.70
N PRO A 59 0.19 4.34 3.98
CA PRO A 59 0.29 3.71 5.29
C PRO A 59 0.73 4.75 6.32
N ALA A 60 0.03 4.82 7.42
CA ALA A 60 0.32 5.71 8.53
C ALA A 60 0.30 4.93 9.85
N LEU A 61 1.30 5.16 10.69
CA LEU A 61 1.35 4.57 12.03
C LEU A 61 0.38 5.30 12.97
N LYS A 62 -0.34 4.56 13.77
CA LYS A 62 -1.09 5.13 14.89
C LYS A 62 -0.12 5.74 15.90
N SER A 63 -0.42 6.91 16.44
CA SER A 63 0.46 7.58 17.42
C SER A 63 0.79 6.70 18.62
N GLN A 64 -0.16 5.88 19.08
CA GLN A 64 0.06 4.90 20.13
C GLN A 64 1.04 3.79 19.72
N ALA A 65 1.02 3.34 18.46
CA ALA A 65 1.99 2.38 17.95
C ALA A 65 3.40 2.99 17.89
N ILE A 66 3.51 4.27 17.51
CA ILE A 66 4.77 5.02 17.53
C ILE A 66 5.33 5.04 18.96
N LEU A 67 4.50 5.38 19.94
CA LEU A 67 4.90 5.41 21.36
C LEU A 67 5.34 4.03 21.86
N ALA A 68 4.56 2.99 21.55
CA ALA A 68 4.89 1.63 21.93
C ALA A 68 6.23 1.16 21.32
N ARG A 69 6.49 1.44 20.03
CA ARG A 69 7.77 1.14 19.38
C ARG A 69 8.94 1.86 20.05
N PHE A 70 8.75 3.13 20.39
CA PHE A 70 9.76 3.92 21.10
C PHE A 70 10.11 3.33 22.47
N GLN A 71 9.09 2.96 23.26
CA GLN A 71 9.27 2.33 24.57
C GLN A 71 9.92 0.94 24.48
N LEU A 72 9.53 0.12 23.51
CA LEU A 72 10.15 -1.17 23.23
C LEU A 72 11.62 -1.05 22.83
N ALA A 73 11.98 0.05 22.16
CA ALA A 73 13.37 0.36 21.81
C ALA A 73 14.20 0.89 22.99
N GLY A 74 13.63 1.00 24.18
CA GLY A 74 14.31 1.51 25.39
C GLY A 74 14.05 2.99 25.67
N GLY A 75 13.17 3.62 24.93
CA GLY A 75 12.74 5.00 25.17
C GLY A 75 11.86 5.11 26.41
N LYS A 76 11.93 6.27 27.08
CA LYS A 76 11.08 6.63 28.22
C LYS A 76 10.33 7.91 27.92
N VAL A 77 9.09 7.99 28.41
CA VAL A 77 8.25 9.19 28.24
C VAL A 77 7.71 9.60 29.61
N GLU A 78 7.88 10.85 29.95
CA GLU A 78 7.29 11.49 31.12
C GLU A 78 6.26 12.50 30.67
N TYR A 79 5.09 12.46 31.31
CA TYR A 79 3.98 13.35 30.99
C TYR A 79 4.06 14.60 31.86
N GLY A 80 4.11 15.76 31.22
CA GLY A 80 3.92 17.07 31.83
C GLY A 80 2.44 17.50 31.78
N ALA A 81 2.18 18.69 31.21
CA ALA A 81 0.81 19.14 31.02
C ALA A 81 0.04 18.22 30.06
N TYR A 82 -1.18 17.84 30.42
CA TYR A 82 -2.05 16.98 29.60
C TYR A 82 -3.49 17.49 29.67
N THR A 83 -3.73 18.62 28.97
CA THR A 83 -4.99 19.34 28.94
C THR A 83 -5.49 19.52 27.51
N ASP A 84 -6.70 20.05 27.34
CA ASP A 84 -7.25 20.35 26.01
C ASP A 84 -6.55 21.54 25.34
N ASP A 85 -5.86 22.38 26.12
CA ASP A 85 -5.13 23.56 25.61
C ASP A 85 -3.65 23.28 25.34
N LYS A 86 -3.03 22.36 26.09
CA LYS A 86 -1.59 22.04 26.02
C LYS A 86 -1.33 20.61 26.37
N VAL A 87 -0.53 19.94 25.54
CA VAL A 87 0.12 18.67 25.90
C VAL A 87 1.62 18.86 25.84
N GLU A 88 2.31 18.40 26.91
CA GLU A 88 3.75 18.42 27.05
C GLU A 88 4.25 17.05 27.50
N MET A 89 5.30 16.55 26.84
CA MET A 89 5.94 15.30 27.19
C MET A 89 7.46 15.45 27.07
N THR A 90 8.17 14.74 27.94
CA THR A 90 9.62 14.60 27.89
C THR A 90 9.96 13.20 27.40
N PHE A 91 10.67 13.14 26.28
CA PHE A 91 11.17 11.91 25.66
C PHE A 91 12.63 11.75 25.99
N SER A 92 13.04 10.54 26.38
CA SER A 92 14.46 10.23 26.60
C SER A 92 14.79 8.84 26.02
N HIS A 93 15.97 8.73 25.40
CA HIS A 93 16.49 7.49 24.86
C HIS A 93 17.99 7.41 25.00
N PRO A 94 18.61 6.27 25.39
CA PRO A 94 20.06 6.17 25.60
C PRO A 94 20.90 6.61 24.40
N ALA A 95 20.44 6.34 23.18
CA ALA A 95 21.13 6.73 21.94
C ALA A 95 20.68 8.07 21.34
N GLY A 96 19.58 8.68 21.85
CA GLY A 96 18.96 9.87 21.24
C GLY A 96 18.92 11.11 22.16
N GLY A 97 19.35 10.95 23.43
CA GLY A 97 19.31 12.04 24.41
C GLY A 97 17.90 12.28 24.96
N THR A 98 17.65 13.52 25.38
CA THR A 98 16.39 13.92 26.04
C THR A 98 15.83 15.17 25.37
N LEU A 99 14.53 15.21 25.15
CA LEU A 99 13.81 16.33 24.57
C LEU A 99 12.47 16.51 25.30
N THR A 100 12.21 17.72 25.79
CA THR A 100 10.87 18.13 26.21
C THR A 100 10.19 18.88 25.08
N LEU A 101 9.01 18.43 24.69
CA LEU A 101 8.22 19.00 23.61
C LEU A 101 6.80 19.27 24.07
N ALA A 102 6.25 20.41 23.64
CA ALA A 102 4.88 20.78 23.89
C ALA A 102 4.19 21.23 22.61
N TRP A 103 2.90 20.86 22.50
CA TRP A 103 1.98 21.41 21.52
C TRP A 103 0.81 22.09 22.23
N THR A 104 0.38 23.21 21.69
CA THR A 104 -0.76 23.97 22.22
C THR A 104 -1.89 24.07 21.21
N LEU A 105 -3.11 24.21 21.70
CA LEU A 105 -4.28 24.42 20.85
C LEU A 105 -4.14 25.72 20.04
N LYS A 106 -3.46 26.73 20.59
CA LYS A 106 -3.15 27.97 19.86
C LYS A 106 -2.29 27.72 18.63
N GLN A 107 -1.22 26.93 18.74
CA GLN A 107 -0.41 26.53 17.57
C GLN A 107 -1.24 25.80 16.51
N ALA A 108 -2.12 24.88 16.94
CA ALA A 108 -3.04 24.20 16.02
C ALA A 108 -4.02 25.16 15.32
N HIS A 109 -4.47 26.20 16.03
CA HIS A 109 -5.28 27.28 15.45
C HIS A 109 -4.52 28.09 14.41
N ASP A 110 -3.29 28.51 14.75
CA ASP A 110 -2.46 29.36 13.90
C ASP A 110 -2.15 28.70 12.54
N ILE A 111 -2.03 27.37 12.50
CA ILE A 111 -1.80 26.59 11.27
C ILE A 111 -3.09 26.00 10.68
N GLY A 112 -4.27 26.34 11.22
CA GLY A 112 -5.56 25.96 10.66
C GLY A 112 -6.07 24.56 10.99
N LEU A 113 -5.36 23.77 11.79
CA LEU A 113 -5.76 22.40 12.17
C LEU A 113 -6.99 22.36 13.06
N ALA A 114 -7.11 23.32 13.97
CA ALA A 114 -8.22 23.38 14.93
C ALA A 114 -9.61 23.57 14.28
N LYS A 115 -9.67 23.81 12.97
CA LYS A 115 -10.93 23.85 12.21
C LYS A 115 -11.52 22.48 11.92
N LYS A 116 -10.72 21.41 11.98
CA LYS A 116 -11.14 20.03 11.68
C LYS A 116 -11.93 19.45 12.86
N ASP A 117 -12.91 18.59 12.57
CA ASP A 117 -13.83 18.07 13.58
C ASP A 117 -13.15 17.24 14.67
N ASN A 118 -12.14 16.46 14.34
CA ASN A 118 -11.38 15.70 15.34
C ASN A 118 -10.62 16.62 16.32
N TRP A 119 -10.09 17.76 15.87
CA TRP A 119 -9.46 18.77 16.71
C TRP A 119 -10.45 19.49 17.62
N LYS A 120 -11.68 19.74 17.14
CA LYS A 120 -12.75 20.34 17.96
C LYS A 120 -13.27 19.39 19.02
N ASN A 121 -13.47 18.12 18.65
CA ASN A 121 -14.10 17.14 19.53
C ASN A 121 -13.10 16.48 20.51
N TYR A 122 -11.84 16.35 20.11
CA TYR A 122 -10.81 15.64 20.88
C TYR A 122 -9.46 16.37 20.89
N PRO A 123 -9.41 17.66 21.28
CA PRO A 123 -8.19 18.49 21.15
C PRO A 123 -6.99 17.88 21.88
N ARG A 124 -7.16 17.40 23.11
CA ARG A 124 -6.09 16.78 23.87
C ARG A 124 -5.49 15.54 23.20
N ALA A 125 -6.33 14.69 22.60
CA ALA A 125 -5.88 13.50 21.89
C ALA A 125 -5.07 13.89 20.65
N MET A 126 -5.51 14.91 19.91
CA MET A 126 -4.82 15.41 18.74
C MET A 126 -3.49 16.08 19.08
N LEU A 127 -3.46 16.87 20.18
CA LEU A 127 -2.22 17.44 20.72
C LEU A 127 -1.24 16.34 21.14
N ALA A 128 -1.72 15.33 21.85
CA ALA A 128 -0.88 14.20 22.28
C ALA A 128 -0.28 13.44 21.09
N ALA A 129 -1.08 13.16 20.06
CA ALA A 129 -0.61 12.49 18.86
C ALA A 129 0.53 13.28 18.16
N ARG A 130 0.40 14.61 18.10
CA ARG A 130 1.45 15.50 17.55
C ARG A 130 2.71 15.48 18.40
N VAL A 131 2.59 15.60 19.70
CA VAL A 131 3.74 15.55 20.63
C VAL A 131 4.46 14.20 20.54
N ILE A 132 3.72 13.09 20.48
CA ILE A 132 4.30 11.75 20.36
C ILE A 132 5.05 11.60 19.04
N SER A 133 4.41 11.89 17.90
CA SER A 133 5.05 11.68 16.60
C SER A 133 6.29 12.54 16.41
N GLU A 134 6.23 13.80 16.80
CA GLU A 134 7.36 14.73 16.68
C GLU A 134 8.46 14.39 17.68
N GLY A 135 8.13 14.11 18.94
CA GLY A 135 9.08 13.79 20.00
C GLY A 135 9.87 12.52 19.68
N VAL A 136 9.20 11.46 19.30
CA VAL A 136 9.83 10.19 18.92
C VAL A 136 10.73 10.37 17.69
N ARG A 137 10.25 11.09 16.67
CA ARG A 137 11.03 11.34 15.44
C ARG A 137 12.32 12.11 15.72
N ARG A 138 12.30 13.03 16.66
CA ARG A 138 13.48 13.84 17.01
C ARG A 138 14.47 13.11 17.90
N VAL A 139 13.97 12.30 18.86
CA VAL A 139 14.82 11.63 19.83
C VAL A 139 15.34 10.29 19.30
N TYR A 140 14.49 9.47 18.68
CA TYR A 140 14.91 8.16 18.16
C TYR A 140 14.13 7.77 16.92
N PRO A 141 14.44 8.33 15.75
CA PRO A 141 13.70 8.11 14.50
C PRO A 141 13.77 6.66 13.99
N ALA A 142 14.76 5.87 14.42
CA ALA A 142 14.96 4.50 13.98
C ALA A 142 13.75 3.58 14.28
N CYS A 143 12.93 3.89 15.30
CA CYS A 143 11.77 3.08 15.62
C CYS A 143 10.54 3.33 14.72
N ILE A 144 10.56 4.37 13.88
CA ILE A 144 9.47 4.71 12.97
C ILE A 144 9.85 4.62 11.48
N LEU A 145 11.16 4.50 11.16
CA LEU A 145 11.72 4.24 9.81
C LEU A 145 11.04 5.04 8.68
N GLY A 146 10.82 6.35 8.89
CA GLY A 146 10.23 7.24 7.89
C GLY A 146 8.71 7.17 7.76
N HIS A 147 8.02 6.38 8.58
CA HIS A 147 6.56 6.40 8.61
C HIS A 147 6.02 7.67 9.27
N TYR A 148 4.91 8.18 8.74
CA TYR A 148 4.19 9.31 9.32
C TYR A 148 3.12 8.80 10.29
N ALA A 149 2.73 9.66 11.25
CA ALA A 149 1.57 9.39 12.07
C ALA A 149 0.26 9.59 11.28
N VAL A 150 -0.80 8.89 11.68
CA VAL A 150 -2.14 9.03 11.07
C VAL A 150 -2.57 10.50 11.03
N GLU A 151 -2.37 11.22 12.13
CA GLU A 151 -2.74 12.61 12.29
C GLU A 151 -1.93 13.53 11.38
N GLU A 152 -0.67 13.21 11.10
CA GLU A 152 0.18 13.96 10.16
C GLU A 152 -0.30 13.78 8.72
N VAL A 153 -0.58 12.53 8.31
CA VAL A 153 -1.06 12.25 6.95
C VAL A 153 -2.44 12.85 6.70
N MET A 154 -3.31 12.88 7.71
CA MET A 154 -4.62 13.55 7.63
C MET A 154 -4.51 15.06 7.40
N ASP A 155 -3.38 15.66 7.75
CA ASP A 155 -3.13 17.08 7.62
C ASP A 155 -2.40 17.46 6.34
N PHE A 156 -1.89 16.50 5.59
CA PHE A 156 -1.33 16.76 4.26
C PHE A 156 -2.42 17.33 3.35
N ASP A 157 -2.07 18.35 2.59
CA ASP A 157 -2.99 18.95 1.64
C ASP A 157 -3.41 17.94 0.58
N LYS A 158 -4.72 17.82 0.32
CA LYS A 158 -5.27 16.92 -0.70
C LYS A 158 -4.81 17.29 -2.12
N SER A 159 -4.28 18.49 -2.32
CA SER A 159 -3.74 18.94 -3.62
C SER A 159 -2.37 18.33 -3.93
N TYR A 160 -1.63 17.89 -2.92
CA TYR A 160 -0.38 17.17 -3.12
C TYR A 160 -0.65 15.71 -3.44
N LYS A 161 -1.08 15.46 -4.67
CA LYS A 161 -0.94 14.16 -5.30
C LYS A 161 0.53 14.03 -5.72
N GLU A 162 1.41 13.62 -4.81
CA GLU A 162 2.54 12.86 -5.30
C GLU A 162 1.92 11.71 -6.09
N PRO A 163 2.32 11.52 -7.35
CA PRO A 163 2.12 10.24 -7.95
C PRO A 163 2.83 9.29 -6.99
N VAL A 164 2.07 8.49 -6.25
CA VAL A 164 2.58 7.25 -5.76
C VAL A 164 2.88 6.50 -7.04
N GLN A 165 4.09 6.69 -7.55
CA GLN A 165 4.76 5.61 -8.19
C GLN A 165 4.88 4.57 -7.07
N ILE A 166 3.80 3.81 -6.90
CA ILE A 166 3.96 2.43 -6.57
C ILE A 166 4.87 2.00 -7.71
N ALA A 167 6.18 1.99 -7.46
CA ALA A 167 7.00 1.07 -8.17
C ALA A 167 6.16 -0.21 -8.05
N HIS A 168 5.57 -0.63 -9.16
CA HIS A 168 5.29 -2.01 -9.32
C HIS A 168 6.68 -2.62 -9.13
N MET A 169 7.04 -2.95 -7.90
CA MET A 169 7.81 -4.11 -7.68
C MET A 169 6.89 -5.21 -8.23
N GLU A 170 6.98 -5.43 -9.53
CA GLU A 170 6.95 -6.78 -10.01
C GLU A 170 7.96 -7.48 -9.12
N LEU A 171 7.48 -8.03 -8.02
CA LEU A 171 8.03 -9.25 -7.51
C LEU A 171 7.82 -10.21 -8.67
N ALA A 172 8.79 -10.21 -9.58
CA ALA A 172 9.07 -11.31 -10.44
C ALA A 172 9.52 -12.48 -9.52
N GLU A 173 8.60 -13.03 -8.76
CA GLU A 173 8.50 -14.46 -8.71
C GLU A 173 7.85 -14.81 -10.05
N GLU A 174 8.68 -15.06 -11.05
CA GLU A 174 8.41 -16.12 -12.00
C GLU A 174 8.07 -17.35 -11.15
N ILE A 175 6.78 -17.45 -10.76
CA ILE A 175 6.16 -18.75 -10.64
C ILE A 175 6.27 -19.19 -12.09
N GLU A 176 7.24 -20.05 -12.38
CA GLU A 176 7.22 -20.90 -13.57
C GLU A 176 5.91 -21.70 -13.42
N GLU A 177 4.80 -21.10 -13.88
CA GLU A 177 3.60 -21.87 -14.15
C GLU A 177 4.07 -22.89 -15.17
N ASP A 178 3.92 -24.17 -14.83
CA ASP A 178 4.22 -25.25 -15.74
C ASP A 178 3.31 -25.15 -16.97
N HIS A 179 3.84 -24.55 -18.04
CA HIS A 179 3.15 -24.37 -19.31
C HIS A 179 3.41 -25.56 -20.26
N THR A 180 3.89 -26.70 -19.73
CA THR A 180 4.13 -27.90 -20.53
C THR A 180 2.85 -28.32 -21.25
N GLY A 181 2.88 -28.36 -22.60
CA GLY A 181 1.74 -28.68 -23.44
C GLY A 181 0.78 -27.51 -23.72
N LYS A 182 1.14 -26.27 -23.31
CA LYS A 182 0.36 -25.07 -23.61
C LYS A 182 1.11 -24.14 -24.55
N LEU A 183 0.37 -23.49 -25.45
CA LEU A 183 0.88 -22.45 -26.32
C LEU A 183 0.41 -21.08 -25.88
N PRO A 184 1.24 -20.04 -25.96
CA PRO A 184 0.83 -18.69 -25.63
C PRO A 184 -0.08 -18.12 -26.71
N LEU A 185 -1.17 -17.48 -26.32
CA LEU A 185 -1.99 -16.64 -27.18
C LEU A 185 -1.58 -15.18 -26.93
N TYR A 186 -1.07 -14.51 -27.97
CA TYR A 186 -0.56 -13.15 -27.85
C TYR A 186 -1.60 -12.11 -28.24
N ILE A 187 -1.52 -10.95 -27.62
CA ILE A 187 -2.19 -9.72 -28.08
C ILE A 187 -1.13 -8.64 -28.33
N PRO A 188 -1.35 -7.72 -29.27
CA PRO A 188 -0.47 -6.58 -29.46
C PRO A 188 -0.54 -5.68 -28.22
N ASP A 189 0.62 -5.23 -27.75
CA ASP A 189 0.68 -4.14 -26.78
C ASP A 189 0.58 -2.78 -27.49
N GLY A 190 0.47 -1.69 -26.75
CA GLY A 190 0.33 -0.36 -27.33
C GLY A 190 1.57 0.16 -28.08
N SER A 191 2.71 -0.55 -28.02
CA SER A 191 3.98 -0.22 -28.69
C SER A 191 4.19 -1.00 -30.00
N GLY A 192 3.36 -2.01 -30.25
CA GLY A 192 3.47 -2.90 -31.41
C GLY A 192 4.21 -4.21 -31.11
N ASP A 193 4.68 -4.39 -29.88
CA ASP A 193 5.22 -5.65 -29.39
C ASP A 193 4.10 -6.62 -28.98
N ARG A 194 4.49 -7.89 -28.69
CA ARG A 194 3.53 -8.91 -28.30
C ARG A 194 3.52 -9.14 -26.78
N LYS A 195 2.33 -9.25 -26.19
CA LYS A 195 2.11 -9.60 -24.79
C LYS A 195 1.31 -10.89 -24.72
N VAL A 196 1.72 -11.83 -23.84
CA VAL A 196 0.94 -13.03 -23.58
C VAL A 196 -0.40 -12.63 -22.96
N HIS A 197 -1.50 -13.02 -23.62
CA HIS A 197 -2.86 -12.83 -23.15
C HIS A 197 -3.30 -13.97 -22.23
N MET A 198 -3.04 -15.20 -22.68
CA MET A 198 -3.30 -16.43 -21.92
C MET A 198 -2.45 -17.59 -22.43
N TRP A 199 -2.31 -18.63 -21.63
CA TRP A 199 -1.75 -19.92 -22.04
C TRP A 199 -2.89 -20.89 -22.30
N VAL A 200 -2.87 -21.54 -23.48
CA VAL A 200 -3.94 -22.41 -23.95
C VAL A 200 -3.38 -23.77 -24.32
N GLU A 201 -4.08 -24.84 -23.99
CA GLU A 201 -3.75 -26.19 -24.46
C GLU A 201 -3.64 -26.19 -25.99
N GLU A 202 -2.66 -26.90 -26.54
CA GLU A 202 -2.33 -26.87 -27.96
C GLU A 202 -3.55 -27.19 -28.85
N ASP A 203 -4.34 -28.19 -28.48
CA ASP A 203 -5.54 -28.62 -29.19
C ASP A 203 -6.71 -27.59 -29.13
N ARG A 204 -6.72 -26.72 -28.15
CA ARG A 204 -7.74 -25.68 -27.97
C ARG A 204 -7.31 -24.29 -28.44
N TRP A 205 -6.07 -24.16 -28.86
CA TRP A 205 -5.52 -22.87 -29.23
C TRP A 205 -6.24 -22.22 -30.44
N PRO A 206 -6.62 -22.97 -31.52
CA PRO A 206 -7.37 -22.40 -32.64
C PRO A 206 -8.72 -21.83 -32.21
N ASP A 207 -9.42 -22.53 -31.32
CA ASP A 207 -10.74 -22.10 -30.83
C ASP A 207 -10.59 -20.79 -30.01
N ALA A 208 -9.62 -20.72 -29.12
CA ALA A 208 -9.34 -19.52 -28.32
C ALA A 208 -8.94 -18.31 -29.20
N TYR A 209 -8.16 -18.55 -30.25
CA TYR A 209 -7.79 -17.52 -31.23
C TYR A 209 -9.02 -17.02 -32.01
N MET A 210 -9.90 -17.93 -32.45
CA MET A 210 -11.14 -17.60 -33.13
C MET A 210 -12.08 -16.79 -32.22
N GLU A 211 -12.27 -17.20 -30.98
CA GLU A 211 -13.07 -16.46 -30.01
C GLU A 211 -12.56 -15.01 -29.82
N LEU A 212 -11.25 -14.83 -29.79
CA LEU A 212 -10.66 -13.49 -29.65
C LEU A 212 -10.88 -12.63 -30.91
N THR A 213 -10.81 -13.24 -32.10
CA THR A 213 -11.11 -12.54 -33.35
C THR A 213 -12.55 -12.13 -33.48
N GLU A 214 -13.50 -12.99 -33.09
CA GLU A 214 -14.93 -12.68 -33.04
C GLU A 214 -15.22 -11.54 -32.06
N ARG A 215 -14.64 -11.55 -30.86
CA ARG A 215 -14.79 -10.46 -29.89
C ARG A 215 -14.32 -9.10 -30.42
N ILE A 216 -13.27 -9.07 -31.23
CA ILE A 216 -12.80 -7.83 -31.89
C ILE A 216 -13.78 -7.40 -32.98
N SER A 217 -14.25 -8.35 -33.79
CA SER A 217 -15.18 -8.10 -34.91
C SER A 217 -16.54 -7.58 -34.40
N ASP A 218 -17.04 -8.15 -33.30
CA ASP A 218 -18.34 -7.82 -32.72
C ASP A 218 -18.32 -6.58 -31.81
N SER A 219 -17.15 -6.00 -31.59
CA SER A 219 -17.00 -4.84 -30.72
C SER A 219 -17.80 -3.64 -31.22
N LYS A 220 -18.75 -3.16 -30.42
CA LYS A 220 -19.54 -1.95 -30.69
C LYS A 220 -18.78 -0.65 -30.39
N LYS A 221 -17.59 -0.76 -29.80
CA LYS A 221 -16.76 0.39 -29.40
C LYS A 221 -15.70 0.77 -30.44
N LEU A 222 -15.48 -0.06 -31.44
CA LEU A 222 -14.46 0.12 -32.48
C LEU A 222 -15.11 0.42 -33.82
N THR A 223 -14.48 1.30 -34.60
CA THR A 223 -14.81 1.52 -36.00
C THR A 223 -14.36 0.34 -36.87
N ASP A 224 -14.87 0.21 -38.06
CA ASP A 224 -14.51 -0.90 -38.98
C ASP A 224 -13.03 -0.89 -39.37
N ASP A 225 -12.43 0.30 -39.50
CA ASP A 225 -11.00 0.45 -39.75
C ASP A 225 -10.16 0.01 -38.56
N GLU A 226 -10.55 0.40 -37.32
CA GLU A 226 -9.88 -0.03 -36.12
C GLU A 226 -9.97 -1.53 -35.86
N LYS A 227 -11.10 -2.15 -36.19
CA LYS A 227 -11.26 -3.60 -36.15
C LYS A 227 -10.31 -4.30 -37.10
N THR A 228 -10.26 -3.82 -38.34
CA THR A 228 -9.38 -4.37 -39.37
C THR A 228 -7.91 -4.28 -38.97
N ASP A 229 -7.47 -3.14 -38.43
CA ASP A 229 -6.10 -2.95 -37.98
C ASP A 229 -5.76 -3.85 -36.79
N ARG A 230 -6.67 -3.98 -35.81
CA ARG A 230 -6.45 -4.87 -34.64
C ARG A 230 -6.40 -6.34 -35.05
N LEU A 231 -7.21 -6.78 -35.97
CA LEU A 231 -7.17 -8.16 -36.49
C LEU A 231 -5.87 -8.43 -37.25
N LYS A 232 -5.36 -7.50 -38.05
CA LYS A 232 -4.05 -7.62 -38.70
C LYS A 232 -2.92 -7.72 -37.68
N GLN A 233 -2.93 -6.85 -36.68
CA GLN A 233 -1.93 -6.89 -35.61
C GLN A 233 -2.01 -8.19 -34.82
N LEU A 234 -3.21 -8.67 -34.47
CA LEU A 234 -3.41 -9.94 -33.76
C LEU A 234 -2.84 -11.12 -34.57
N SER A 235 -3.09 -11.16 -35.86
CA SER A 235 -2.54 -12.18 -36.77
C SER A 235 -1.01 -12.10 -36.84
N SER A 236 -0.46 -10.89 -36.91
CA SER A 236 1.00 -10.68 -36.97
C SER A 236 1.72 -11.20 -35.71
N VAL A 237 1.19 -10.90 -34.51
CA VAL A 237 1.85 -11.30 -33.23
C VAL A 237 1.73 -12.79 -32.95
N ASN A 238 0.80 -13.51 -33.58
CA ASN A 238 0.59 -14.96 -33.40
C ASN A 238 1.07 -15.80 -34.61
N LYS A 239 1.69 -15.17 -35.60
CA LYS A 239 2.06 -15.84 -36.84
C LYS A 239 2.96 -17.08 -36.64
N ASP A 240 3.93 -16.98 -35.73
CA ASP A 240 4.88 -18.04 -35.41
C ASP A 240 4.22 -19.26 -34.71
N ILE A 241 3.10 -19.05 -34.01
CA ILE A 241 2.31 -20.13 -33.43
C ILE A 241 1.45 -20.79 -34.49
N MET A 242 0.76 -19.98 -35.33
CA MET A 242 -0.09 -20.48 -36.42
C MET A 242 0.68 -21.29 -37.48
N GLU A 243 1.96 -20.96 -37.72
CA GLU A 243 2.82 -21.70 -38.66
C GLU A 243 3.33 -23.06 -38.13
N LYS A 244 3.23 -23.26 -36.79
CA LYS A 244 3.65 -24.50 -36.14
C LYS A 244 2.53 -25.49 -35.92
N MET A 245 1.30 -25.06 -36.00
CA MET A 245 0.07 -25.86 -35.90
C MET A 245 -0.34 -26.41 -37.24
#